data_f72548bf821b23d4a89d81b4ded4d6e2
#
_entry.id   f72548bf821b23d4a89d81b4ded4d6e2
#
_cell.length_a   1.000
_cell.length_b   1.000
_cell.length_c   1.000
_cell.angle_alpha   90.00
_cell.angle_beta   90.00
_cell.angle_gamma   90.00
#
_symmetry.space_group_name_H-M   'P 1'
#
loop_
_entity.id
_entity.type
_entity.pdbx_description
1 polymer ?
#
loop_
_entity_poly.entity_id
_entity_poly.type
_entity_poly.pdbx_seq_one_letter_code
_entity_poly.pdbx_strand_id
1 'polypeptide(L)'
;NGATQMIYILSGTEFGVGQLAHQTVKNALMAMRFFCNKIHFPLALSGRHPNGTGKLTPIHYAFMTLAGTPDGTQQYDKEMGNMYMRLADGANSTLDKKMKLKIQMLGCAPEDDPQGNLALSYGCTSVQRRDNWSAVVRGTSRYLWGAEHYVGENLYGRYLGYGSMQILTAPKGENVTPKSSGWVQNGFDWNHIPGTTAIVLPLEDLKAKIRNVDISSGVEEMLYSDEAFAGGLSQRGVNGNFGMKLHEHDKYNGSMRARKSYHFFDNTIVCLGTGIENIVDQHPTETTVFQVAATDSKAENYWKDYKVGDGKSWLDNLGTGYYTPQPVKFSGLVKQESRTEDTDKPTEGMWASLVFDHGKAPKNASYEYAVIPNTTREQIDAFAAAPTYKVLRADNQAHIVSSDATHTVSYVLFETPKDMLPGGPLLKTDTTCLAMVRMVSAKKMLLTVAQPDLALYRGPSDDVYKDGKRVERSVYSRPWRHNPSLEIPVRVTLLGKWNFEGNEAIKLVEQTNKTTTIEFVCKDGLSFNVELEK
;
A
#
# COMPACT_ATOMS: atom_id res chain seq x y z
N ASN A 1 -2.05 22.71 -1.68
CA ASN A 1 -0.83 23.53 -1.89
C ASN A 1 -0.88 24.88 -1.15
N GLY A 2 -2.05 25.54 -1.00
CA GLY A 2 -2.15 26.84 -0.34
C GLY A 2 -1.95 26.81 1.18
N ALA A 3 -2.30 25.72 1.87
CA ALA A 3 -2.30 25.65 3.33
C ALA A 3 -0.92 25.98 3.96
N THR A 4 0.16 25.37 3.47
CA THR A 4 1.51 25.61 4.01
C THR A 4 2.00 27.03 3.79
N GLN A 5 1.65 27.63 2.65
CA GLN A 5 1.98 29.02 2.34
C GLN A 5 1.20 29.97 3.27
N MET A 6 -0.08 29.70 3.51
CA MET A 6 -0.89 30.50 4.43
C MET A 6 -0.38 30.36 5.88
N ILE A 7 -0.04 29.15 6.32
CA ILE A 7 0.56 28.94 7.64
C ILE A 7 1.83 29.79 7.79
N TYR A 8 2.72 29.81 6.77
CA TYR A 8 3.93 30.61 6.80
C TYR A 8 3.65 32.13 6.83
N ILE A 9 2.73 32.62 5.98
CA ILE A 9 2.41 34.06 5.90
C ILE A 9 1.78 34.56 7.19
N LEU A 10 0.93 33.75 7.83
CA LEU A 10 0.19 34.12 9.03
C LEU A 10 0.96 33.81 10.33
N SER A 11 2.09 33.09 10.26
CA SER A 11 2.88 32.77 11.44
C SER A 11 3.35 34.03 12.18
N GLY A 12 3.25 34.02 13.51
CA GLY A 12 3.61 35.15 14.35
C GLY A 12 2.63 36.33 14.32
N THR A 13 1.48 36.20 13.65
CA THR A 13 0.39 37.20 13.65
C THR A 13 -0.81 36.72 14.48
N GLU A 14 -1.75 37.59 14.79
CA GLU A 14 -3.01 37.23 15.45
C GLU A 14 -3.90 36.26 14.64
N PHE A 15 -3.64 36.12 13.33
CA PHE A 15 -4.35 35.22 12.42
C PHE A 15 -3.63 33.88 12.26
N GLY A 16 -2.58 33.60 13.04
CA GLY A 16 -1.84 32.34 13.02
C GLY A 16 -2.74 31.13 13.30
N VAL A 17 -2.47 30.02 12.63
CA VAL A 17 -3.23 28.77 12.84
C VAL A 17 -2.89 28.13 14.18
N GLY A 18 -3.88 27.50 14.81
CA GLY A 18 -3.66 26.77 16.07
C GLY A 18 -2.83 25.50 15.89
N GLN A 19 -2.32 24.99 17.01
CA GLN A 19 -1.42 23.82 17.08
C GLN A 19 -1.96 22.58 16.32
N LEU A 20 -3.25 22.26 16.48
CA LEU A 20 -3.86 21.09 15.83
C LEU A 20 -3.82 21.21 14.31
N ALA A 21 -4.20 22.36 13.74
CA ALA A 21 -4.20 22.57 12.30
C ALA A 21 -2.77 22.53 11.73
N HIS A 22 -1.81 23.17 12.41
CA HIS A 22 -0.40 23.13 12.05
C HIS A 22 0.14 21.69 12.03
N GLN A 23 -0.09 20.93 13.10
CA GLN A 23 0.37 19.55 13.21
C GLN A 23 -0.29 18.63 12.18
N THR A 24 -1.57 18.85 11.87
CA THR A 24 -2.28 18.07 10.81
C THR A 24 -1.61 18.26 9.44
N VAL A 25 -1.26 19.51 9.09
CA VAL A 25 -0.56 19.79 7.82
C VAL A 25 0.85 19.20 7.83
N LYS A 26 1.59 19.33 8.94
CA LYS A 26 2.91 18.70 9.10
C LYS A 26 2.83 17.19 8.92
N ASN A 27 1.90 16.51 9.58
CA ASN A 27 1.71 15.06 9.47
C ASN A 27 1.38 14.63 8.03
N ALA A 28 0.56 15.38 7.31
CA ALA A 28 0.26 15.10 5.91
C ALA A 28 1.51 15.19 5.02
N LEU A 29 2.36 16.21 5.22
CA LEU A 29 3.64 16.33 4.51
C LEU A 29 4.60 15.20 4.86
N MET A 30 4.69 14.80 6.13
CA MET A 30 5.50 13.67 6.56
C MET A 30 5.06 12.35 5.93
N ALA A 31 3.74 12.10 5.85
CA ALA A 31 3.20 10.93 5.16
C ALA A 31 3.54 10.96 3.67
N MET A 32 3.31 12.09 2.98
CA MET A 32 3.64 12.24 1.55
C MET A 32 5.13 12.01 1.28
N ARG A 33 6.03 12.60 2.07
CA ARG A 33 7.47 12.37 2.02
C ARG A 33 7.83 10.89 2.15
N PHE A 34 7.07 10.13 2.94
CA PHE A 34 7.32 8.72 3.19
C PHE A 34 6.88 7.83 2.03
N PHE A 35 5.68 8.01 1.47
CA PHE A 35 5.21 7.18 0.36
C PHE A 35 5.75 7.61 -1.01
N CYS A 36 6.16 8.87 -1.18
CA CYS A 36 6.91 9.30 -2.37
C CYS A 36 8.38 8.94 -2.20
N ASN A 37 8.92 8.03 -2.98
CA ASN A 37 10.36 7.83 -2.94
C ASN A 37 11.05 9.05 -3.58
N LYS A 38 11.50 9.98 -2.76
CA LYS A 38 11.89 11.36 -3.06
C LYS A 38 10.69 12.24 -3.41
N ILE A 39 10.36 12.53 -4.67
CA ILE A 39 9.30 13.47 -5.03
C ILE A 39 8.16 12.88 -5.87
N HIS A 40 8.35 11.74 -6.53
CA HIS A 40 7.31 11.18 -7.40
C HIS A 40 6.26 10.39 -6.62
N PHE A 41 4.99 10.63 -6.93
CA PHE A 41 3.89 9.85 -6.40
C PHE A 41 3.88 8.44 -7.00
N PRO A 42 3.57 7.40 -6.20
CA PRO A 42 3.16 6.11 -6.74
C PRO A 42 1.92 6.27 -7.62
N LEU A 43 1.81 5.48 -8.69
CA LEU A 43 0.70 5.56 -9.64
C LEU A 43 -0.66 5.45 -8.94
N ALA A 44 -0.81 4.47 -8.06
CA ALA A 44 -2.06 4.23 -7.34
C ALA A 44 -2.42 5.31 -6.30
N LEU A 45 -1.50 6.23 -5.99
CA LEU A 45 -1.71 7.38 -5.09
C LEU A 45 -1.73 8.72 -5.82
N SER A 46 -1.76 8.70 -7.15
CA SER A 46 -1.77 9.92 -8.00
C SER A 46 -3.19 10.45 -8.28
N GLY A 47 -4.22 9.94 -7.58
CA GLY A 47 -5.61 10.28 -7.81
C GLY A 47 -6.03 9.92 -9.24
N ARG A 48 -6.60 10.89 -9.95
CA ARG A 48 -7.04 10.72 -11.35
C ARG A 48 -5.95 10.92 -12.41
N HIS A 49 -4.67 11.00 -12.02
CA HIS A 49 -3.54 11.17 -12.94
C HIS A 49 -2.46 10.09 -12.75
N PRO A 50 -2.78 8.79 -12.97
CA PRO A 50 -1.80 7.71 -12.83
C PRO A 50 -0.87 7.62 -14.05
N ASN A 51 -0.29 8.76 -14.45
CA ASN A 51 0.54 8.94 -15.65
C ASN A 51 2.01 9.24 -15.35
N GLY A 52 2.42 9.06 -14.08
CA GLY A 52 3.80 9.28 -13.65
C GLY A 52 4.23 10.74 -13.55
N THR A 53 3.33 11.71 -13.78
CA THR A 53 3.66 13.15 -13.68
C THR A 53 3.48 13.73 -12.28
N GLY A 54 2.74 13.03 -11.40
CA GLY A 54 2.47 13.45 -10.03
C GLY A 54 3.76 13.62 -9.22
N LYS A 55 3.94 14.80 -8.59
CA LYS A 55 5.14 15.14 -7.83
C LYS A 55 4.81 15.90 -6.56
N LEU A 56 5.55 15.61 -5.50
CA LEU A 56 5.67 16.51 -4.36
C LEU A 56 6.23 17.86 -4.81
N THR A 57 5.75 18.90 -4.17
CA THR A 57 6.28 20.27 -4.35
C THR A 57 7.13 20.62 -3.12
N PRO A 58 8.47 20.53 -3.19
CA PRO A 58 9.36 20.66 -2.02
C PRO A 58 9.19 21.97 -1.26
N ILE A 59 8.84 23.08 -1.94
CA ILE A 59 8.66 24.40 -1.33
C ILE A 59 7.67 24.42 -0.17
N HIS A 60 6.73 23.48 -0.10
CA HIS A 60 5.79 23.37 1.02
C HIS A 60 6.48 23.00 2.33
N TYR A 61 7.54 22.20 2.26
CA TYR A 61 8.38 21.89 3.42
C TYR A 61 9.18 23.11 3.88
N ALA A 62 9.67 23.94 2.92
CA ALA A 62 10.34 25.21 3.24
C ALA A 62 9.40 26.18 3.97
N PHE A 63 8.14 26.31 3.53
CA PHE A 63 7.16 27.15 4.21
C PHE A 63 6.91 26.69 5.63
N MET A 64 6.72 25.39 5.85
CA MET A 64 6.53 24.84 7.21
C MET A 64 7.80 25.02 8.07
N THR A 65 9.00 24.85 7.49
CA THR A 65 10.26 25.16 8.19
C THR A 65 10.25 26.57 8.75
N LEU A 66 9.93 27.55 7.90
CA LEU A 66 10.03 28.98 8.23
C LEU A 66 8.85 29.48 9.06
N ALA A 67 7.75 28.75 9.13
CA ALA A 67 6.63 29.06 10.00
C ALA A 67 6.95 28.81 11.49
N GLY A 68 7.91 27.94 11.79
CA GLY A 68 8.21 27.55 13.17
C GLY A 68 7.04 26.81 13.84
N THR A 69 6.89 26.97 15.16
CA THR A 69 5.77 26.42 15.91
C THR A 69 4.74 27.50 16.24
N PRO A 70 3.41 27.18 16.28
CA PRO A 70 2.36 28.15 16.58
C PRO A 70 2.48 28.83 17.95
N ASP A 71 3.08 28.16 18.93
CA ASP A 71 3.35 28.69 20.26
C ASP A 71 4.61 29.58 20.33
N GLY A 72 5.32 29.73 19.20
CA GLY A 72 6.53 30.56 19.11
C GLY A 72 7.75 29.98 19.83
N THR A 73 7.68 28.76 20.38
CA THR A 73 8.80 28.13 21.10
C THR A 73 9.96 27.79 20.17
N GLN A 74 9.68 27.53 18.89
CA GLN A 74 10.68 27.33 17.85
C GLN A 74 10.48 28.33 16.71
N GLN A 75 11.52 29.11 16.41
CA GLN A 75 11.51 30.09 15.33
C GLN A 75 11.50 29.44 13.94
N TYR A 76 11.94 28.18 13.84
CA TYR A 76 11.90 27.36 12.64
C TYR A 76 11.85 25.87 13.00
N ASP A 77 11.21 25.09 12.14
CA ASP A 77 11.13 23.63 12.29
C ASP A 77 12.31 22.98 11.55
N LYS A 78 13.33 22.55 12.32
CA LYS A 78 14.55 21.94 11.76
C LYS A 78 14.27 20.61 11.05
N GLU A 79 13.32 19.81 11.54
CA GLU A 79 12.93 18.54 10.92
C GLU A 79 12.39 18.77 9.50
N MET A 80 11.44 19.69 9.36
CA MET A 80 10.90 20.08 8.05
C MET A 80 11.97 20.68 7.14
N GLY A 81 12.92 21.41 7.70
CA GLY A 81 14.06 21.97 6.96
C GLY A 81 14.99 20.90 6.39
N ASN A 82 15.29 19.87 7.16
CA ASN A 82 16.10 18.74 6.70
C ASN A 82 15.39 17.95 5.58
N MET A 83 14.08 17.74 5.71
CA MET A 83 13.24 17.14 4.65
C MET A 83 13.29 17.98 3.37
N TYR A 84 13.10 19.29 3.49
CA TYR A 84 13.20 20.21 2.35
C TYR A 84 14.56 20.09 1.65
N MET A 85 15.64 20.08 2.40
CA MET A 85 17.00 20.01 1.85
C MET A 85 17.24 18.73 1.02
N ARG A 86 16.66 17.59 1.44
CA ARG A 86 16.71 16.33 0.67
C ARG A 86 15.81 16.39 -0.56
N LEU A 87 14.56 16.85 -0.40
CA LEU A 87 13.53 16.84 -1.45
C LEU A 87 13.80 17.87 -2.54
N ALA A 88 14.39 19.02 -2.20
CA ALA A 88 14.70 20.11 -3.11
C ALA A 88 16.04 19.95 -3.87
N ASP A 89 16.67 18.78 -3.75
CA ASP A 89 17.84 18.45 -4.54
C ASP A 89 17.50 18.44 -6.03
N GLY A 90 18.18 19.29 -6.83
CA GLY A 90 17.85 19.52 -8.25
C GLY A 90 16.78 20.58 -8.53
N ALA A 91 16.13 21.16 -7.51
CA ALA A 91 15.22 22.30 -7.70
C ALA A 91 15.99 23.58 -8.04
N ASN A 92 15.64 24.24 -9.16
CA ASN A 92 16.45 25.29 -9.77
C ASN A 92 15.75 26.64 -9.95
N SER A 93 14.49 26.80 -9.52
CA SER A 93 13.84 28.12 -9.61
C SER A 93 14.56 29.16 -8.74
N THR A 94 14.37 30.44 -9.04
CA THR A 94 14.92 31.53 -8.22
C THR A 94 14.42 31.46 -6.78
N LEU A 95 13.16 31.07 -6.58
CA LEU A 95 12.58 30.90 -5.26
C LEU A 95 13.23 29.73 -4.53
N ASP A 96 13.39 28.57 -5.19
CA ASP A 96 14.05 27.41 -4.59
C ASP A 96 15.47 27.72 -4.14
N LYS A 97 16.26 28.40 -4.97
CA LYS A 97 17.64 28.82 -4.63
C LYS A 97 17.67 29.73 -3.40
N LYS A 98 16.78 30.73 -3.33
CA LYS A 98 16.68 31.63 -2.17
C LYS A 98 16.26 30.89 -0.91
N MET A 99 15.25 30.01 -1.00
CA MET A 99 14.78 29.23 0.14
C MET A 99 15.81 28.23 0.63
N LYS A 100 16.50 27.55 -0.30
CA LYS A 100 17.59 26.61 0.04
C LYS A 100 18.70 27.31 0.81
N LEU A 101 19.15 28.47 0.33
CA LEU A 101 20.17 29.26 1.03
C LEU A 101 19.70 29.69 2.43
N LYS A 102 18.48 30.23 2.54
CA LYS A 102 17.92 30.65 3.83
C LYS A 102 17.85 29.49 4.84
N ILE A 103 17.39 28.32 4.41
CA ILE A 103 17.24 27.15 5.27
C ILE A 103 18.61 26.55 5.64
N GLN A 104 19.58 26.57 4.73
CA GLN A 104 20.98 26.21 5.04
C GLN A 104 21.58 27.11 6.14
N MET A 105 21.33 28.43 6.06
CA MET A 105 21.80 29.38 7.09
C MET A 105 21.20 29.12 8.47
N LEU A 106 20.04 28.44 8.55
CA LEU A 106 19.45 27.97 9.81
C LEU A 106 20.10 26.66 10.34
N GLY A 107 21.13 26.14 9.67
CA GLY A 107 21.81 24.90 10.05
C GLY A 107 21.06 23.62 9.68
N CYS A 108 20.15 23.68 8.70
CA CYS A 108 19.51 22.50 8.15
C CYS A 108 20.37 21.84 7.08
N ALA A 109 20.43 20.51 7.11
CA ALA A 109 21.11 19.67 6.11
C ALA A 109 20.14 18.63 5.56
N PRO A 110 20.42 18.02 4.40
CA PRO A 110 19.58 16.93 3.91
C PRO A 110 19.47 15.81 4.94
N GLU A 111 18.24 15.38 5.20
CA GLU A 111 18.01 14.17 5.98
C GLU A 111 18.45 12.92 5.21
N ASP A 112 18.67 11.81 5.93
CA ASP A 112 18.81 10.49 5.31
C ASP A 112 17.49 10.03 4.67
N ASP A 113 17.56 9.07 3.74
CA ASP A 113 16.36 8.50 3.16
C ASP A 113 15.49 7.83 4.24
N PRO A 114 14.18 8.11 4.28
CA PRO A 114 13.29 7.52 5.27
C PRO A 114 13.30 6.00 5.20
N GLN A 115 13.37 5.36 6.36
CA GLN A 115 13.34 3.91 6.50
C GLN A 115 12.12 3.49 7.32
N GLY A 116 11.65 2.27 7.15
CA GLY A 116 10.62 1.68 7.99
C GLY A 116 9.36 1.29 7.26
N ASN A 117 8.28 1.20 8.03
CA ASN A 117 6.94 0.85 7.56
C ASN A 117 5.91 1.90 7.98
N LEU A 118 4.99 2.23 7.09
CA LEU A 118 3.90 3.17 7.35
C LEU A 118 2.58 2.57 6.85
N ALA A 119 1.58 2.50 7.72
CA ALA A 119 0.20 2.18 7.36
C ALA A 119 -0.64 3.47 7.32
N LEU A 120 -1.35 3.68 6.21
CA LEU A 120 -2.25 4.81 5.98
C LEU A 120 -3.68 4.27 5.85
N SER A 121 -4.36 4.09 6.96
CA SER A 121 -5.62 3.35 7.07
C SER A 121 -6.73 3.95 6.21
N TYR A 122 -6.95 5.27 6.29
CA TYR A 122 -7.94 5.97 5.46
C TYR A 122 -7.59 5.97 3.96
N GLY A 123 -6.34 5.71 3.60
CA GLY A 123 -5.86 5.56 2.24
C GLY A 123 -5.79 4.11 1.75
N CYS A 124 -6.21 3.12 2.55
CA CYS A 124 -6.03 1.69 2.28
C CYS A 124 -4.63 1.40 1.71
N THR A 125 -3.59 1.95 2.35
CA THR A 125 -2.23 1.94 1.83
C THR A 125 -1.25 1.47 2.90
N SER A 126 -0.27 0.66 2.50
CA SER A 126 0.90 0.34 3.31
C SER A 126 2.18 0.54 2.52
N VAL A 127 3.20 1.06 3.18
CA VAL A 127 4.49 1.41 2.57
C VAL A 127 5.61 0.78 3.38
N GLN A 128 6.51 0.05 2.70
CA GLN A 128 7.78 -0.41 3.26
C GLN A 128 8.92 0.32 2.56
N ARG A 129 9.87 0.84 3.33
CA ARG A 129 11.06 1.51 2.79
C ARG A 129 12.34 0.95 3.43
N ARG A 130 13.31 0.66 2.58
CA ARG A 130 14.69 0.35 2.97
C ARG A 130 15.64 0.94 1.92
N ASP A 131 16.80 1.36 2.35
CA ASP A 131 17.82 1.93 1.47
C ASP A 131 17.24 2.99 0.49
N ASN A 132 17.35 2.77 -0.81
CA ASN A 132 16.88 3.66 -1.86
C ASN A 132 15.55 3.20 -2.51
N TRP A 133 14.85 2.20 -1.95
CA TRP A 133 13.59 1.72 -2.50
C TRP A 133 12.40 1.91 -1.54
N SER A 134 11.23 1.99 -2.11
CA SER A 134 9.97 1.85 -1.39
C SER A 134 9.00 0.96 -2.14
N ALA A 135 8.32 0.08 -1.40
CA ALA A 135 7.18 -0.69 -1.89
C ALA A 135 5.89 -0.06 -1.37
N VAL A 136 4.99 0.26 -2.28
CA VAL A 136 3.71 0.91 -1.95
C VAL A 136 2.58 0.01 -2.38
N VAL A 137 1.80 -0.47 -1.42
CA VAL A 137 0.60 -1.29 -1.64
C VAL A 137 -0.64 -0.43 -1.50
N ARG A 138 -1.58 -0.57 -2.44
CA ARG A 138 -2.86 0.15 -2.45
C ARG A 138 -4.03 -0.81 -2.61
N GLY A 139 -4.98 -0.71 -1.71
CA GLY A 139 -6.24 -1.43 -1.74
C GLY A 139 -7.46 -0.54 -1.94
N THR A 140 -8.64 -1.13 -1.81
CA THR A 140 -9.95 -0.47 -1.83
C THR A 140 -10.83 -1.05 -0.72
N SER A 141 -11.81 -0.28 -0.28
CA SER A 141 -12.79 -0.71 0.72
C SER A 141 -14.15 -0.07 0.46
N ARG A 142 -15.10 -0.33 1.35
CA ARG A 142 -16.38 0.40 1.33
C ARG A 142 -16.26 1.89 1.70
N TYR A 143 -15.08 2.34 2.16
CA TYR A 143 -14.81 3.73 2.57
C TYR A 143 -13.83 4.43 1.64
N LEU A 144 -13.19 3.70 0.74
CA LEU A 144 -12.25 4.25 -0.24
C LEU A 144 -12.42 3.57 -1.59
N TRP A 145 -12.64 4.38 -2.62
CA TRP A 145 -12.77 3.91 -4.01
C TRP A 145 -11.49 3.25 -4.54
N GLY A 146 -11.65 2.33 -5.48
CA GLY A 146 -10.53 1.62 -6.11
C GLY A 146 -9.68 2.51 -7.00
N ALA A 147 -10.33 3.32 -7.81
CA ALA A 147 -9.70 4.32 -8.67
C ALA A 147 -10.64 5.51 -8.85
N GLU A 148 -10.05 6.66 -9.17
CA GLU A 148 -10.75 7.91 -9.44
C GLU A 148 -10.70 8.16 -10.94
N HIS A 149 -11.85 8.16 -11.60
CA HIS A 149 -11.99 8.38 -13.03
C HIS A 149 -12.82 9.63 -13.32
N TYR A 150 -12.40 10.39 -14.34
CA TYR A 150 -13.15 11.52 -14.88
C TYR A 150 -13.16 11.48 -16.40
N VAL A 151 -14.00 12.31 -17.00
CA VAL A 151 -14.00 12.47 -18.46
C VAL A 151 -12.65 13.01 -18.92
N GLY A 152 -11.88 12.18 -19.63
CA GLY A 152 -10.53 12.52 -20.08
C GLY A 152 -9.43 12.38 -19.03
N GLU A 153 -9.66 11.70 -17.91
CA GLU A 153 -8.66 11.48 -16.87
C GLU A 153 -8.82 10.09 -16.27
N ASN A 154 -7.72 9.32 -16.21
CA ASN A 154 -7.66 7.95 -15.67
C ASN A 154 -8.67 7.00 -16.32
N LEU A 155 -8.67 6.90 -17.64
CA LEU A 155 -9.64 6.09 -18.37
C LEU A 155 -9.47 4.58 -18.16
N TYR A 156 -8.25 4.11 -17.79
CA TYR A 156 -7.88 2.69 -17.77
C TYR A 156 -7.44 2.16 -16.40
N GLY A 157 -7.26 3.02 -15.40
CA GLY A 157 -6.70 2.65 -14.09
C GLY A 157 -7.66 1.93 -13.14
N ARG A 158 -8.69 1.24 -13.65
CA ARG A 158 -9.71 0.53 -12.85
C ARG A 158 -9.12 -0.33 -11.75
N TYR A 159 -8.05 -1.05 -12.06
CA TYR A 159 -7.45 -2.04 -11.16
C TYR A 159 -6.42 -1.48 -10.18
N LEU A 160 -6.16 -0.16 -10.15
CA LEU A 160 -5.17 0.46 -9.24
C LEU A 160 -5.43 0.16 -7.76
N GLY A 161 -6.71 -0.01 -7.37
CA GLY A 161 -7.10 -0.37 -6.00
C GLY A 161 -7.22 -1.88 -5.72
N TYR A 162 -6.86 -2.75 -6.67
CA TYR A 162 -7.04 -4.21 -6.53
C TYR A 162 -5.82 -4.89 -5.86
N GLY A 163 -5.22 -4.21 -4.89
CA GLY A 163 -3.99 -4.65 -4.24
C GLY A 163 -2.77 -4.42 -5.14
N SER A 164 -2.69 -3.28 -5.83
CA SER A 164 -1.48 -2.94 -6.57
C SER A 164 -0.29 -2.79 -5.63
N MET A 165 0.89 -3.21 -6.08
CA MET A 165 2.15 -3.01 -5.38
C MET A 165 3.19 -2.46 -6.35
N GLN A 166 3.63 -1.23 -6.12
CA GLN A 166 4.67 -0.60 -6.92
C GLN A 166 5.97 -0.50 -6.13
N ILE A 167 7.06 -0.94 -6.74
CA ILE A 167 8.42 -0.73 -6.23
C ILE A 167 8.97 0.54 -6.87
N LEU A 168 9.23 1.55 -6.05
CA LEU A 168 9.88 2.79 -6.47
C LEU A 168 11.36 2.70 -6.14
N THR A 169 12.21 2.67 -7.14
CA THR A 169 13.66 2.48 -6.99
C THR A 169 14.43 3.20 -8.10
N ALA A 170 15.74 3.31 -7.91
CA ALA A 170 16.66 3.77 -8.94
C ALA A 170 18.04 3.13 -8.70
N PRO A 171 18.89 3.05 -9.72
CA PRO A 171 20.30 2.73 -9.52
C PRO A 171 20.94 3.66 -8.48
N LYS A 172 21.94 3.15 -7.74
CA LYS A 172 22.61 3.91 -6.69
C LYS A 172 23.18 5.23 -7.23
N GLY A 173 22.80 6.33 -6.58
CA GLY A 173 23.23 7.68 -6.95
C GLY A 173 22.33 8.36 -7.99
N GLU A 174 21.34 7.67 -8.53
CA GLU A 174 20.34 8.24 -9.44
C GLU A 174 19.06 8.67 -8.74
N ASN A 175 18.31 9.59 -9.36
CA ASN A 175 17.02 10.01 -8.85
C ASN A 175 15.95 8.95 -9.12
N VAL A 176 15.14 8.66 -8.10
CA VAL A 176 13.96 7.82 -8.26
C VAL A 176 12.88 8.56 -9.04
N THR A 177 12.51 7.98 -10.17
CA THR A 177 11.46 8.47 -11.08
C THR A 177 10.58 7.28 -11.49
N PRO A 178 9.41 7.50 -12.10
CA PRO A 178 8.66 6.39 -12.69
C PRO A 178 9.50 5.59 -13.68
N LYS A 179 10.25 6.25 -14.57
CA LYS A 179 11.11 5.61 -15.55
C LYS A 179 12.23 4.77 -14.91
N SER A 180 12.94 5.29 -13.90
CA SER A 180 13.97 4.52 -13.18
C SER A 180 13.40 3.34 -12.41
N SER A 181 12.10 3.39 -12.09
CA SER A 181 11.34 2.32 -11.44
C SER A 181 10.64 1.39 -12.44
N GLY A 182 11.04 1.44 -13.72
CA GLY A 182 10.54 0.54 -14.77
C GLY A 182 9.14 0.84 -15.28
N TRP A 183 8.66 2.08 -15.09
CA TRP A 183 7.35 2.47 -15.58
C TRP A 183 7.42 3.65 -16.56
N VAL A 184 6.77 3.48 -17.69
CA VAL A 184 6.44 4.54 -18.65
C VAL A 184 4.99 4.34 -19.11
N GLN A 185 4.32 5.39 -19.59
CA GLN A 185 2.95 5.25 -20.07
C GLN A 185 2.86 4.47 -21.39
N ASN A 186 3.90 4.54 -22.21
CA ASN A 186 3.91 3.95 -23.55
C ASN A 186 3.88 2.42 -23.48
N GLY A 187 2.81 1.83 -24.01
CA GLY A 187 2.62 0.39 -24.05
C GLY A 187 2.28 -0.26 -22.71
N PHE A 188 2.00 0.52 -21.65
CA PHE A 188 1.65 -0.05 -20.35
C PHE A 188 0.32 -0.81 -20.42
N ASP A 189 0.35 -2.11 -20.13
CA ASP A 189 -0.86 -2.91 -20.07
C ASP A 189 -1.61 -2.68 -18.75
N TRP A 190 -2.73 -1.99 -18.83
CA TRP A 190 -3.56 -1.63 -17.69
C TRP A 190 -4.27 -2.81 -17.02
N ASN A 191 -4.28 -4.00 -17.66
CA ASN A 191 -4.71 -5.25 -17.02
C ASN A 191 -3.67 -5.79 -16.05
N HIS A 192 -2.39 -5.52 -16.31
CA HIS A 192 -1.26 -6.13 -15.60
C HIS A 192 -0.54 -5.15 -14.66
N ILE A 193 -1.30 -4.39 -13.87
CA ILE A 193 -0.72 -3.54 -12.83
C ILE A 193 -0.04 -4.43 -11.78
N PRO A 194 1.26 -4.25 -11.44
CA PRO A 194 1.95 -5.12 -10.49
C PRO A 194 1.22 -5.26 -9.16
N GLY A 195 1.15 -6.48 -8.64
CA GLY A 195 0.44 -6.84 -7.41
C GLY A 195 -1.05 -7.12 -7.58
N THR A 196 -1.71 -6.66 -8.65
CA THR A 196 -3.16 -6.82 -8.81
C THR A 196 -3.57 -8.24 -9.18
N THR A 197 -4.79 -8.61 -8.80
CA THR A 197 -5.50 -9.81 -9.27
C THR A 197 -6.74 -9.33 -10.00
N ALA A 198 -6.84 -9.58 -11.30
CA ALA A 198 -7.87 -9.00 -12.14
C ALA A 198 -8.25 -9.90 -13.32
N ILE A 199 -9.40 -9.65 -13.90
CA ILE A 199 -9.82 -10.26 -15.17
C ILE A 199 -9.14 -9.49 -16.30
N VAL A 200 -8.47 -10.21 -17.21
CA VAL A 200 -7.77 -9.61 -18.35
C VAL A 200 -8.77 -9.28 -19.44
N LEU A 201 -9.09 -8.01 -19.61
CA LEU A 201 -10.13 -7.51 -20.49
C LEU A 201 -9.55 -6.85 -21.75
N PRO A 202 -10.25 -6.87 -22.89
CA PRO A 202 -10.00 -5.93 -23.97
C PRO A 202 -10.01 -4.48 -23.46
N LEU A 203 -9.17 -3.60 -24.01
CA LEU A 203 -9.07 -2.21 -23.54
C LEU A 203 -10.42 -1.46 -23.54
N GLU A 204 -11.28 -1.73 -24.51
CA GLU A 204 -12.62 -1.12 -24.59
C GLU A 204 -13.52 -1.54 -23.41
N ASP A 205 -13.38 -2.76 -22.91
CA ASP A 205 -14.15 -3.26 -21.77
C ASP A 205 -13.51 -2.83 -20.43
N LEU A 206 -12.19 -2.60 -20.42
CA LEU A 206 -11.46 -2.09 -19.28
C LEU A 206 -11.75 -0.60 -19.04
N LYS A 207 -12.03 0.16 -20.11
CA LYS A 207 -12.25 1.60 -20.05
C LYS A 207 -13.36 1.99 -19.09
N ALA A 208 -13.16 3.05 -18.30
CA ALA A 208 -14.12 3.56 -17.33
C ALA A 208 -15.41 4.05 -17.99
N LYS A 209 -16.57 3.73 -17.39
CA LYS A 209 -17.92 4.07 -17.88
C LYS A 209 -18.50 5.24 -17.09
N ILE A 210 -17.92 6.41 -17.25
CA ILE A 210 -18.12 7.58 -16.39
C ILE A 210 -19.56 8.13 -16.40
N ARG A 211 -20.32 7.88 -17.46
CA ARG A 211 -21.69 8.44 -17.62
C ARG A 211 -22.80 7.68 -16.90
N ASN A 212 -22.47 6.60 -16.21
CA ASN A 212 -23.46 5.71 -15.59
C ASN A 212 -23.50 5.83 -14.06
N VAL A 213 -23.30 7.04 -13.51
CA VAL A 213 -23.43 7.29 -12.08
C VAL A 213 -24.89 7.56 -11.77
N ASP A 214 -25.53 6.67 -11.00
CA ASP A 214 -26.98 6.75 -10.73
C ASP A 214 -27.35 7.87 -9.75
N ILE A 215 -26.43 8.21 -8.83
CA ILE A 215 -26.67 9.23 -7.80
C ILE A 215 -25.44 10.13 -7.70
N SER A 216 -25.24 11.04 -8.64
CA SER A 216 -24.26 12.14 -8.55
C SER A 216 -24.19 13.03 -9.80
N SER A 217 -23.07 13.77 -9.88
CA SER A 217 -22.77 14.77 -10.92
C SER A 217 -22.69 14.21 -12.34
N GLY A 218 -22.45 12.90 -12.53
CA GLY A 218 -22.29 12.27 -13.83
C GLY A 218 -20.97 12.59 -14.55
N VAL A 219 -19.99 13.13 -13.83
CA VAL A 219 -18.66 13.51 -14.37
C VAL A 219 -17.51 12.69 -13.80
N GLU A 220 -17.76 11.90 -12.76
CA GLU A 220 -16.80 11.01 -12.14
C GLU A 220 -17.30 9.56 -12.06
N GLU A 221 -16.35 8.63 -11.93
CA GLU A 221 -16.58 7.26 -11.49
C GLU A 221 -15.63 6.95 -10.33
N MET A 222 -16.20 6.63 -9.17
CA MET A 222 -15.49 6.25 -7.96
C MET A 222 -16.18 5.03 -7.35
N LEU A 223 -15.74 3.84 -7.74
CA LEU A 223 -16.37 2.59 -7.31
C LEU A 223 -15.83 2.12 -5.98
N TYR A 224 -16.74 1.90 -5.04
CA TYR A 224 -16.46 1.36 -3.71
C TYR A 224 -16.71 -0.14 -3.68
N SER A 225 -15.92 -0.86 -2.91
CA SER A 225 -16.25 -2.23 -2.50
C SER A 225 -17.41 -2.20 -1.49
N ASP A 226 -18.06 -3.32 -1.24
CA ASP A 226 -18.93 -3.55 -0.07
C ASP A 226 -18.13 -4.11 1.11
N GLU A 227 -16.89 -4.51 0.89
CA GLU A 227 -15.99 -5.05 1.91
C GLU A 227 -15.32 -3.92 2.69
N ALA A 228 -15.40 -4.00 4.03
CA ALA A 228 -14.77 -3.03 4.92
C ALA A 228 -13.32 -3.41 5.29
N PHE A 229 -12.94 -4.69 5.15
CA PHE A 229 -11.63 -5.19 5.52
C PHE A 229 -10.58 -4.84 4.46
N ALA A 230 -9.95 -3.67 4.61
CA ALA A 230 -8.80 -3.27 3.80
C ALA A 230 -7.94 -2.24 4.55
N GLY A 231 -6.71 -2.59 4.86
CA GLY A 231 -5.78 -1.70 5.56
C GLY A 231 -4.48 -2.37 5.95
N GLY A 232 -3.60 -1.60 6.58
CA GLY A 232 -2.29 -2.04 7.01
C GLY A 232 -2.08 -1.94 8.52
N LEU A 233 -1.13 -2.71 9.00
CA LEU A 233 -0.56 -2.63 10.34
C LEU A 233 0.91 -2.29 10.23
N SER A 234 1.39 -1.38 11.08
CA SER A 234 2.80 -1.02 11.19
C SER A 234 3.30 -1.30 12.61
N GLN A 235 4.24 -2.23 12.75
CA GLN A 235 4.83 -2.60 14.02
C GLN A 235 6.00 -1.66 14.35
N ARG A 236 5.75 -0.69 15.24
CA ARG A 236 6.74 0.32 15.66
C ARG A 236 7.41 1.06 14.50
N GLY A 237 6.74 1.18 13.34
CA GLY A 237 7.31 1.83 12.15
C GLY A 237 8.44 1.03 11.47
N VAL A 238 8.66 -0.23 11.82
CA VAL A 238 9.78 -1.03 11.28
C VAL A 238 9.31 -2.02 10.21
N ASN A 239 8.42 -2.93 10.58
CA ASN A 239 7.81 -3.93 9.71
C ASN A 239 6.30 -3.81 9.78
N GLY A 240 5.58 -4.51 8.93
CA GLY A 240 4.13 -4.43 8.91
C GLY A 240 3.46 -5.53 8.10
N ASN A 241 2.17 -5.41 7.95
CA ASN A 241 1.40 -6.17 6.99
C ASN A 241 0.26 -5.33 6.42
N PHE A 242 -0.32 -5.82 5.34
CA PHE A 242 -1.52 -5.28 4.73
C PHE A 242 -2.44 -6.43 4.36
N GLY A 243 -3.73 -6.26 4.57
CA GLY A 243 -4.75 -7.23 4.16
C GLY A 243 -5.95 -6.55 3.54
N MET A 244 -6.57 -7.21 2.55
CA MET A 244 -7.82 -6.77 1.97
C MET A 244 -8.70 -7.93 1.51
N LYS A 245 -10.00 -7.76 1.64
CA LYS A 245 -11.01 -8.51 0.90
C LYS A 245 -11.35 -7.73 -0.37
N LEU A 246 -10.95 -8.26 -1.52
CA LEU A 246 -11.30 -7.68 -2.82
C LEU A 246 -12.68 -8.15 -3.24
N HIS A 247 -13.56 -7.22 -3.58
CA HIS A 247 -14.84 -7.50 -4.24
C HIS A 247 -15.13 -6.39 -5.24
N GLU A 248 -15.18 -6.76 -6.53
CA GLU A 248 -15.44 -5.81 -7.60
C GLU A 248 -16.88 -5.29 -7.56
N HIS A 249 -17.09 -4.07 -8.02
CA HIS A 249 -18.40 -3.45 -8.04
C HIS A 249 -19.28 -4.04 -9.16
N ASP A 250 -20.58 -4.21 -8.92
CA ASP A 250 -21.57 -4.81 -9.83
C ASP A 250 -21.72 -4.08 -11.17
N LYS A 251 -21.30 -2.82 -11.25
CA LYS A 251 -21.26 -2.03 -12.49
C LYS A 251 -20.42 -2.72 -13.58
N TYR A 252 -19.38 -3.45 -13.17
CA TYR A 252 -18.51 -4.20 -14.08
C TYR A 252 -18.76 -5.71 -13.96
N ASN A 253 -18.19 -6.32 -12.93
CA ASN A 253 -18.37 -7.73 -12.67
C ASN A 253 -18.33 -8.01 -11.16
N GLY A 254 -19.45 -7.87 -10.50
CA GLY A 254 -19.61 -8.10 -9.08
C GLY A 254 -19.33 -9.55 -8.61
N SER A 255 -18.92 -10.47 -9.49
CA SER A 255 -18.53 -11.82 -9.11
C SER A 255 -17.04 -11.95 -8.77
N MET A 256 -16.17 -10.99 -9.17
CA MET A 256 -14.75 -11.06 -8.91
C MET A 256 -14.45 -10.81 -7.43
N ARG A 257 -13.87 -11.83 -6.78
CA ARG A 257 -13.48 -11.81 -5.37
C ARG A 257 -12.08 -12.37 -5.18
N ALA A 258 -11.39 -11.87 -4.15
CA ALA A 258 -10.13 -12.44 -3.65
C ALA A 258 -9.86 -11.96 -2.22
N ARG A 259 -9.02 -12.69 -1.49
CA ARG A 259 -8.38 -12.23 -0.26
C ARG A 259 -6.91 -12.07 -0.53
N LYS A 260 -6.36 -10.91 -0.19
CA LYS A 260 -4.98 -10.56 -0.51
C LYS A 260 -4.27 -10.08 0.75
N SER A 261 -3.01 -10.50 0.91
CA SER A 261 -2.16 -9.99 1.98
C SER A 261 -0.72 -9.75 1.51
N TYR A 262 -0.07 -8.81 2.19
CA TYR A 262 1.33 -8.43 2.01
C TYR A 262 1.97 -8.39 3.38
N HIS A 263 3.05 -9.14 3.57
CA HIS A 263 3.76 -9.23 4.85
C HIS A 263 5.17 -8.67 4.66
N PHE A 264 5.49 -7.62 5.37
CA PHE A 264 6.75 -6.89 5.25
C PHE A 264 7.70 -7.31 6.37
N PHE A 265 8.77 -7.98 5.99
CA PHE A 265 9.82 -8.46 6.88
C PHE A 265 11.17 -7.91 6.40
N ASP A 266 11.52 -6.73 6.87
CA ASP A 266 12.73 -6.02 6.47
C ASP A 266 12.83 -5.84 4.94
N ASN A 267 13.73 -6.53 4.25
CA ASN A 267 13.89 -6.48 2.80
C ASN A 267 13.07 -7.55 2.03
N THR A 268 12.23 -8.31 2.73
CA THR A 268 11.40 -9.35 2.12
C THR A 268 9.92 -8.99 2.24
N ILE A 269 9.21 -9.04 1.11
CA ILE A 269 7.78 -8.80 1.05
C ILE A 269 7.11 -10.10 0.58
N VAL A 270 6.34 -10.75 1.44
CA VAL A 270 5.60 -11.98 1.09
C VAL A 270 4.17 -11.61 0.71
N CYS A 271 3.74 -12.03 -0.47
CA CYS A 271 2.46 -11.71 -1.08
C CYS A 271 1.63 -12.98 -1.24
N LEU A 272 0.45 -13.01 -0.65
CA LEU A 272 -0.48 -14.13 -0.71
C LEU A 272 -1.83 -13.71 -1.26
N GLY A 273 -2.45 -14.61 -2.01
CA GLY A 273 -3.84 -14.50 -2.44
C GLY A 273 -4.57 -15.82 -2.34
N THR A 274 -5.83 -15.77 -1.88
CA THR A 274 -6.73 -16.93 -1.80
C THR A 274 -8.15 -16.54 -2.17
N GLY A 275 -9.03 -17.53 -2.35
CA GLY A 275 -10.42 -17.27 -2.68
C GLY A 275 -10.59 -16.46 -3.96
N ILE A 276 -9.67 -16.62 -4.92
CA ILE A 276 -9.76 -15.96 -6.22
C ILE A 276 -10.84 -16.66 -7.03
N GLU A 277 -11.92 -15.94 -7.29
CA GLU A 277 -13.09 -16.48 -7.98
C GLU A 277 -13.83 -15.41 -8.77
N ASN A 278 -14.44 -15.82 -9.86
CA ASN A 278 -15.46 -15.08 -10.62
C ASN A 278 -16.20 -16.05 -11.58
N ILE A 279 -17.23 -15.55 -12.27
CA ILE A 279 -18.05 -16.34 -13.20
C ILE A 279 -17.78 -16.01 -14.68
N VAL A 280 -16.75 -15.18 -14.96
CA VAL A 280 -16.42 -14.78 -16.34
C VAL A 280 -15.59 -15.87 -16.99
N ASP A 281 -16.16 -16.52 -18.00
CA ASP A 281 -15.55 -17.63 -18.74
C ASP A 281 -14.96 -17.23 -20.11
N GLN A 282 -15.12 -15.97 -20.52
CA GLN A 282 -14.57 -15.43 -21.76
C GLN A 282 -13.10 -15.02 -21.61
N HIS A 283 -12.72 -14.52 -20.45
CA HIS A 283 -11.43 -13.89 -20.18
C HIS A 283 -10.69 -14.58 -19.03
N PRO A 284 -9.35 -14.71 -19.08
CA PRO A 284 -8.59 -15.25 -17.97
C PRO A 284 -8.55 -14.27 -16.79
N THR A 285 -8.34 -14.81 -15.62
CA THR A 285 -8.05 -14.07 -14.40
C THR A 285 -6.58 -14.27 -14.06
N GLU A 286 -5.84 -13.17 -13.88
CA GLU A 286 -4.40 -13.24 -13.63
C GLU A 286 -4.00 -12.41 -12.42
N THR A 287 -2.93 -12.82 -11.74
CA THR A 287 -2.24 -12.01 -10.73
C THR A 287 -0.89 -11.59 -11.28
N THR A 288 -0.66 -10.29 -11.38
CA THR A 288 0.59 -9.75 -11.91
C THR A 288 1.66 -9.68 -10.81
N VAL A 289 2.77 -10.38 -11.02
CA VAL A 289 3.94 -10.31 -10.15
C VAL A 289 4.75 -9.05 -10.46
N PHE A 290 5.09 -8.88 -11.74
CA PHE A 290 5.69 -7.65 -12.25
C PHE A 290 5.29 -7.37 -13.70
N GLN A 291 5.37 -6.10 -14.08
CA GLN A 291 5.37 -5.59 -15.44
C GLN A 291 6.38 -4.45 -15.48
N VAL A 292 7.46 -4.60 -16.25
CA VAL A 292 8.60 -3.67 -16.28
C VAL A 292 8.93 -3.27 -17.70
N ALA A 293 9.06 -1.96 -17.94
CA ALA A 293 9.42 -1.40 -19.23
C ALA A 293 10.93 -1.56 -19.52
N ALA A 294 11.26 -1.94 -20.74
CA ALA A 294 12.61 -1.78 -21.26
C ALA A 294 12.75 -0.37 -21.85
N THR A 295 13.24 0.56 -21.04
CA THR A 295 13.26 2.01 -21.37
C THR A 295 14.49 2.47 -22.15
N ASP A 296 15.46 1.57 -22.35
CA ASP A 296 16.70 1.82 -23.09
C ASP A 296 17.29 0.49 -23.61
N SER A 297 18.34 0.61 -24.43
CA SER A 297 19.00 -0.53 -25.04
C SER A 297 19.64 -1.50 -24.01
N LYS A 298 20.06 -1.01 -22.85
CA LYS A 298 20.62 -1.85 -21.78
C LYS A 298 19.52 -2.75 -21.19
N ALA A 299 18.36 -2.21 -20.90
CA ALA A 299 17.21 -2.97 -20.43
C ALA A 299 16.70 -3.93 -21.49
N GLU A 300 16.64 -3.53 -22.78
CA GLU A 300 16.28 -4.43 -23.86
C GLU A 300 17.25 -5.62 -23.99
N ASN A 301 18.55 -5.36 -23.96
CA ASN A 301 19.56 -6.41 -24.05
C ASN A 301 19.49 -7.34 -22.84
N TYR A 302 19.28 -6.82 -21.64
CA TYR A 302 19.05 -7.62 -20.44
C TYR A 302 17.94 -8.65 -20.67
N TRP A 303 16.78 -8.22 -21.16
CA TRP A 303 15.64 -9.11 -21.37
C TRP A 303 15.80 -10.05 -22.57
N LYS A 304 16.49 -9.62 -23.65
CA LYS A 304 16.83 -10.49 -24.79
C LYS A 304 17.77 -11.63 -24.40
N ASP A 305 18.71 -11.35 -23.51
CA ASP A 305 19.68 -12.34 -23.01
C ASP A 305 19.19 -13.09 -21.78
N TYR A 306 17.98 -12.76 -21.28
CA TYR A 306 17.44 -13.34 -20.06
C TYR A 306 17.20 -14.84 -20.20
N LYS A 307 17.80 -15.60 -19.30
CA LYS A 307 17.60 -17.06 -19.22
C LYS A 307 16.73 -17.38 -18.03
N VAL A 308 15.59 -18.00 -18.30
CA VAL A 308 14.73 -18.56 -17.26
C VAL A 308 15.49 -19.72 -16.62
N GLY A 309 15.76 -19.64 -15.32
CA GLY A 309 16.42 -20.66 -14.53
C GLY A 309 15.48 -21.81 -14.18
N ASP A 310 15.32 -22.10 -12.90
CA ASP A 310 14.45 -23.17 -12.37
C ASP A 310 12.95 -22.84 -12.41
N GLY A 311 12.59 -21.65 -12.91
CA GLY A 311 11.21 -21.15 -12.96
C GLY A 311 10.65 -20.67 -11.60
N LYS A 312 11.51 -20.58 -10.56
CA LYS A 312 11.12 -20.11 -9.22
C LYS A 312 11.77 -18.80 -8.82
N SER A 313 12.97 -18.53 -9.31
CA SER A 313 13.72 -17.30 -9.04
C SER A 313 13.75 -16.41 -10.27
N TRP A 314 13.35 -15.15 -10.10
CA TRP A 314 13.28 -14.14 -11.16
C TRP A 314 14.01 -12.90 -10.70
N LEU A 315 14.66 -12.20 -11.61
CA LEU A 315 15.32 -10.93 -11.35
C LEU A 315 14.94 -9.99 -12.49
N ASP A 316 14.44 -8.80 -12.18
CA ASP A 316 14.20 -7.81 -13.21
C ASP A 316 15.47 -6.98 -13.53
N ASN A 317 15.40 -6.16 -14.57
CA ASN A 317 16.51 -5.30 -14.99
C ASN A 317 16.77 -4.11 -14.03
N LEU A 318 16.00 -3.98 -12.96
CA LEU A 318 16.13 -2.95 -11.93
C LEU A 318 16.76 -3.49 -10.64
N GLY A 319 17.04 -4.81 -10.60
CA GLY A 319 17.58 -5.47 -9.41
C GLY A 319 16.52 -5.83 -8.37
N THR A 320 15.25 -5.97 -8.77
CA THR A 320 14.23 -6.55 -7.90
C THR A 320 14.12 -8.04 -8.19
N GLY A 321 14.30 -8.85 -7.16
CA GLY A 321 14.13 -10.29 -7.20
C GLY A 321 12.71 -10.72 -6.83
N TYR A 322 12.26 -11.80 -7.46
CA TYR A 322 10.96 -12.41 -7.18
C TYR A 322 11.14 -13.92 -7.01
N TYR A 323 10.52 -14.44 -5.95
CA TYR A 323 10.44 -15.87 -5.72
C TYR A 323 9.00 -16.33 -5.89
N THR A 324 8.77 -17.32 -6.75
CA THR A 324 7.45 -17.87 -7.07
C THR A 324 7.49 -19.39 -6.89
N PRO A 325 7.01 -19.96 -5.76
CA PRO A 325 7.02 -21.41 -5.53
C PRO A 325 6.07 -22.17 -6.46
N GLN A 326 5.10 -21.48 -7.05
CA GLN A 326 4.10 -22.00 -7.98
C GLN A 326 4.42 -21.59 -9.41
N PRO A 327 3.92 -22.32 -10.43
CA PRO A 327 4.11 -21.98 -11.83
C PRO A 327 3.58 -20.60 -12.19
N VAL A 328 4.31 -19.88 -13.02
CA VAL A 328 4.00 -18.55 -13.55
C VAL A 328 4.21 -18.51 -15.06
N LYS A 329 3.58 -17.55 -15.72
CA LYS A 329 3.80 -17.24 -17.14
C LYS A 329 4.72 -16.04 -17.25
N PHE A 330 5.83 -16.19 -17.94
CA PHE A 330 6.76 -15.11 -18.30
C PHE A 330 6.57 -14.74 -19.77
N SER A 331 6.36 -13.46 -20.04
CA SER A 331 6.13 -12.98 -21.41
C SER A 331 7.40 -12.93 -22.27
N GLY A 332 8.59 -12.91 -21.65
CA GLY A 332 9.79 -12.41 -22.32
C GLY A 332 9.67 -10.90 -22.60
N LEU A 333 10.60 -10.37 -23.39
CA LEU A 333 10.52 -9.00 -23.89
C LEU A 333 9.56 -8.96 -25.08
N VAL A 334 8.44 -8.27 -24.94
CA VAL A 334 7.40 -8.17 -25.97
C VAL A 334 7.04 -6.71 -26.23
N LYS A 335 6.63 -6.43 -27.47
CA LYS A 335 6.00 -5.16 -27.82
C LYS A 335 4.56 -5.21 -27.33
N GLN A 336 4.20 -4.28 -26.45
CA GLN A 336 2.83 -4.08 -25.98
C GLN A 336 2.21 -2.85 -26.64
N GLU A 337 0.97 -3.00 -27.06
CA GLU A 337 0.13 -1.90 -27.53
C GLU A 337 -0.87 -1.53 -26.44
N SER A 338 -1.07 -0.25 -26.22
CA SER A 338 -1.95 0.28 -25.18
C SER A 338 -2.51 1.65 -25.56
N ARG A 339 -3.07 2.35 -24.58
CA ARG A 339 -3.59 3.70 -24.72
C ARG A 339 -3.17 4.58 -23.55
N THR A 340 -3.05 5.88 -23.82
CA THR A 340 -2.83 6.87 -22.75
C THR A 340 -4.07 6.96 -21.85
N GLU A 341 -3.84 7.16 -20.56
CA GLU A 341 -4.91 7.16 -19.57
C GLU A 341 -5.84 8.38 -19.65
N ASP A 342 -5.39 9.47 -20.24
CA ASP A 342 -6.06 10.76 -20.30
C ASP A 342 -6.71 11.04 -21.68
N THR A 343 -5.93 10.90 -22.73
CA THR A 343 -6.33 11.32 -24.09
C THR A 343 -6.74 10.16 -24.98
N ASP A 344 -6.70 8.92 -24.46
CA ASP A 344 -7.09 7.71 -25.19
C ASP A 344 -6.30 7.53 -26.52
N LYS A 345 -5.06 8.00 -26.56
CA LYS A 345 -4.21 7.88 -27.74
C LYS A 345 -3.50 6.53 -27.74
N PRO A 346 -3.39 5.87 -28.90
CA PRO A 346 -2.59 4.66 -29.04
C PRO A 346 -1.14 4.90 -28.61
N THR A 347 -0.59 3.96 -27.85
CA THR A 347 0.82 3.94 -27.45
C THR A 347 1.36 2.53 -27.59
N GLU A 348 2.69 2.41 -27.70
CA GLU A 348 3.39 1.15 -27.76
C GLU A 348 4.72 1.23 -27.02
N GLY A 349 5.20 0.10 -26.50
CA GLY A 349 6.46 0.02 -25.78
C GLY A 349 6.95 -1.41 -25.66
N MET A 350 8.21 -1.56 -25.24
CA MET A 350 8.82 -2.86 -24.98
C MET A 350 8.73 -3.19 -23.49
N TRP A 351 8.14 -4.34 -23.16
CA TRP A 351 7.83 -4.73 -21.79
C TRP A 351 8.15 -6.19 -21.52
N ALA A 352 8.48 -6.48 -20.26
CA ALA A 352 8.53 -7.84 -19.73
C ALA A 352 7.56 -7.97 -18.56
N SER A 353 6.86 -9.09 -18.47
CA SER A 353 5.88 -9.34 -17.40
C SER A 353 5.92 -10.77 -16.90
N LEU A 354 5.51 -10.94 -15.64
CA LEU A 354 5.39 -12.23 -14.96
C LEU A 354 4.02 -12.28 -14.26
N VAL A 355 3.24 -13.33 -14.53
CA VAL A 355 1.88 -13.46 -14.00
C VAL A 355 1.58 -14.88 -13.53
N PHE A 356 0.73 -15.00 -12.51
CA PHE A 356 0.01 -16.24 -12.21
C PHE A 356 -1.27 -16.27 -13.04
N ASP A 357 -1.45 -17.29 -13.86
CA ASP A 357 -2.69 -17.51 -14.59
C ASP A 357 -3.61 -18.44 -13.79
N HIS A 358 -4.75 -17.90 -13.39
CA HIS A 358 -5.77 -18.65 -12.66
C HIS A 358 -6.82 -19.29 -13.59
N GLY A 359 -6.67 -19.11 -14.90
CA GLY A 359 -7.63 -19.55 -15.90
C GLY A 359 -8.88 -18.68 -15.97
N LYS A 360 -9.88 -19.18 -16.69
CA LYS A 360 -11.18 -18.53 -16.86
C LYS A 360 -12.13 -19.00 -15.78
N ALA A 361 -12.96 -18.10 -15.25
CA ALA A 361 -13.90 -18.37 -14.18
C ALA A 361 -13.29 -19.22 -13.03
N PRO A 362 -12.15 -18.79 -12.44
CA PRO A 362 -11.51 -19.55 -11.39
C PRO A 362 -12.45 -19.74 -10.20
N LYS A 363 -12.26 -20.85 -9.49
CA LYS A 363 -12.97 -21.18 -8.26
C LYS A 363 -11.96 -21.44 -7.15
N ASN A 364 -11.89 -20.52 -6.18
CA ASN A 364 -10.99 -20.63 -5.04
C ASN A 364 -9.50 -20.80 -5.42
N ALA A 365 -9.03 -20.11 -6.48
CA ALA A 365 -7.63 -20.12 -6.85
C ALA A 365 -6.77 -19.33 -5.83
N SER A 366 -5.46 -19.56 -5.86
CA SER A 366 -4.52 -18.95 -4.92
C SER A 366 -3.16 -18.70 -5.56
N TYR A 367 -2.36 -17.84 -4.92
CA TYR A 367 -0.95 -17.61 -5.26
C TYR A 367 -0.11 -17.32 -4.02
N GLU A 368 1.18 -17.56 -4.18
CA GLU A 368 2.24 -17.16 -3.26
C GLU A 368 3.44 -16.64 -4.05
N TYR A 369 3.97 -15.48 -3.67
CA TYR A 369 5.28 -15.02 -4.12
C TYR A 369 5.95 -14.13 -3.08
N ALA A 370 7.27 -13.98 -3.18
CA ALA A 370 8.01 -13.00 -2.40
C ALA A 370 8.76 -12.03 -3.32
N VAL A 371 8.92 -10.79 -2.86
CA VAL A 371 9.64 -9.71 -3.55
C VAL A 371 10.81 -9.27 -2.69
N ILE A 372 11.99 -9.18 -3.29
CA ILE A 372 13.25 -8.81 -2.66
C ILE A 372 13.89 -7.68 -3.47
N PRO A 373 13.59 -6.40 -3.17
CA PRO A 373 14.21 -5.27 -3.84
C PRO A 373 15.73 -5.19 -3.55
N ASN A 374 16.49 -4.54 -4.43
CA ASN A 374 17.95 -4.38 -4.30
C ASN A 374 18.70 -5.70 -4.11
N THR A 375 18.47 -6.67 -4.98
CA THR A 375 19.10 -7.98 -4.91
C THR A 375 19.91 -8.29 -6.18
N THR A 376 20.72 -9.34 -6.12
CA THR A 376 21.46 -9.88 -7.28
C THR A 376 20.90 -11.23 -7.70
N ARG A 377 21.35 -11.74 -8.86
CA ARG A 377 20.99 -13.08 -9.34
C ARG A 377 21.36 -14.15 -8.31
N GLU A 378 22.57 -14.10 -7.79
CA GLU A 378 23.07 -15.06 -6.80
C GLU A 378 22.25 -15.01 -5.50
N GLN A 379 21.86 -13.82 -5.06
CA GLN A 379 21.08 -13.65 -3.84
C GLN A 379 19.66 -14.18 -3.98
N ILE A 380 18.98 -13.89 -5.11
CA ILE A 380 17.61 -14.39 -5.32
C ILE A 380 17.59 -15.90 -5.55
N ASP A 381 18.61 -16.47 -6.21
CA ASP A 381 18.73 -17.91 -6.37
C ASP A 381 18.98 -18.61 -5.02
N ALA A 382 19.85 -18.05 -4.18
CA ALA A 382 20.05 -18.53 -2.81
C ALA A 382 18.77 -18.42 -1.95
N PHE A 383 18.03 -17.31 -2.07
CA PHE A 383 16.75 -17.15 -1.40
C PHE A 383 15.73 -18.20 -1.87
N ALA A 384 15.64 -18.47 -3.17
CA ALA A 384 14.72 -19.47 -3.72
C ALA A 384 15.06 -20.89 -3.26
N ALA A 385 16.35 -21.19 -3.06
CA ALA A 385 16.80 -22.49 -2.51
C ALA A 385 16.48 -22.65 -1.02
N ALA A 386 16.49 -21.56 -0.25
CA ALA A 386 16.22 -21.55 1.19
C ALA A 386 15.49 -20.26 1.62
N PRO A 387 14.17 -20.15 1.37
CA PRO A 387 13.41 -18.96 1.74
C PRO A 387 13.46 -18.69 3.24
N THR A 388 13.65 -17.42 3.62
CA THR A 388 13.75 -16.98 5.02
C THR A 388 12.39 -16.79 5.69
N TYR A 389 11.32 -17.22 5.04
CA TYR A 389 9.95 -17.19 5.57
C TYR A 389 9.26 -18.55 5.39
N LYS A 390 8.17 -18.73 6.11
CA LYS A 390 7.27 -19.89 5.97
C LYS A 390 5.82 -19.42 5.98
N VAL A 391 5.03 -19.89 5.02
CA VAL A 391 3.57 -19.74 5.04
C VAL A 391 3.01 -20.82 5.97
N LEU A 392 2.47 -20.39 7.11
CA LEU A 392 1.92 -21.29 8.12
C LEU A 392 0.44 -21.60 7.89
N ARG A 393 -0.26 -20.65 7.25
CA ARG A 393 -1.65 -20.79 6.82
C ARG A 393 -1.92 -19.82 5.66
N ALA A 394 -2.58 -20.31 4.61
CA ALA A 394 -3.08 -19.49 3.50
C ALA A 394 -4.40 -20.07 3.02
N ASP A 395 -5.49 -19.58 3.57
CA ASP A 395 -6.87 -19.95 3.20
C ASP A 395 -7.79 -18.73 3.27
N ASN A 396 -9.08 -18.95 2.98
CA ASN A 396 -10.07 -17.87 2.98
C ASN A 396 -10.38 -17.27 4.35
N GLN A 397 -9.86 -17.85 5.43
CA GLN A 397 -10.05 -17.34 6.79
C GLN A 397 -8.84 -16.51 7.25
N ALA A 398 -7.61 -16.96 6.89
CA ALA A 398 -6.39 -16.33 7.38
C ALA A 398 -5.20 -16.53 6.46
N HIS A 399 -4.33 -15.53 6.42
CA HIS A 399 -2.96 -15.64 5.92
C HIS A 399 -2.00 -15.42 7.08
N ILE A 400 -1.14 -16.40 7.35
CA ILE A 400 -0.20 -16.37 8.48
C ILE A 400 1.18 -16.75 7.96
N VAL A 401 2.14 -15.84 8.15
CA VAL A 401 3.50 -15.99 7.65
C VAL A 401 4.48 -15.75 8.79
N SER A 402 5.46 -16.64 8.94
CA SER A 402 6.60 -16.43 9.84
C SER A 402 7.85 -16.06 9.08
N SER A 403 8.67 -15.20 9.68
CA SER A 403 10.02 -14.87 9.22
C SER A 403 11.01 -15.20 10.33
N ASP A 404 11.91 -16.15 10.04
CA ASP A 404 12.98 -16.53 10.98
C ASP A 404 14.01 -15.40 11.11
N ALA A 405 14.28 -14.65 10.03
CA ALA A 405 15.23 -13.54 10.01
C ALA A 405 14.84 -12.37 10.93
N THR A 406 13.53 -12.10 11.05
CA THR A 406 13.00 -11.01 11.90
C THR A 406 12.40 -11.51 13.21
N HIS A 407 12.40 -12.83 13.45
CA HIS A 407 11.73 -13.49 14.58
C HIS A 407 10.26 -13.07 14.73
N THR A 408 9.56 -12.93 13.62
CA THR A 408 8.22 -12.36 13.57
C THR A 408 7.22 -13.34 12.95
N VAL A 409 6.02 -13.40 13.52
CA VAL A 409 4.85 -14.02 12.89
C VAL A 409 3.83 -12.93 12.60
N SER A 410 3.38 -12.88 11.36
CA SER A 410 2.43 -11.91 10.83
C SER A 410 1.12 -12.60 10.50
N TYR A 411 0.01 -12.03 10.97
CA TYR A 411 -1.34 -12.57 10.86
C TYR A 411 -2.23 -11.56 10.14
N VAL A 412 -2.91 -12.01 9.09
CA VAL A 412 -4.02 -11.30 8.43
C VAL A 412 -5.24 -12.21 8.58
N LEU A 413 -6.15 -11.85 9.47
CA LEU A 413 -7.31 -12.66 9.84
C LEU A 413 -8.56 -12.07 9.20
N PHE A 414 -8.95 -12.63 8.05
CA PHE A 414 -10.12 -12.18 7.29
C PHE A 414 -11.44 -12.60 7.93
N GLU A 415 -11.44 -13.70 8.67
CA GLU A 415 -12.56 -14.21 9.42
C GLU A 415 -12.14 -14.49 10.86
N THR A 416 -13.10 -14.50 11.79
CA THR A 416 -12.84 -14.91 13.17
C THR A 416 -12.38 -16.37 13.20
N PRO A 417 -11.17 -16.66 13.71
CA PRO A 417 -10.64 -18.02 13.71
C PRO A 417 -11.49 -18.95 14.58
N LYS A 418 -11.86 -20.10 14.05
CA LYS A 418 -12.54 -21.17 14.82
C LYS A 418 -11.53 -22.07 15.55
N ASP A 419 -10.37 -22.27 14.92
CA ASP A 419 -9.29 -23.12 15.44
C ASP A 419 -8.15 -22.27 15.99
N MET A 420 -7.24 -22.93 16.74
CA MET A 420 -6.02 -22.27 17.23
C MET A 420 -5.13 -21.85 16.07
N LEU A 421 -4.58 -20.64 16.16
CA LEU A 421 -3.69 -20.08 15.16
C LEU A 421 -2.31 -20.73 15.25
N PRO A 422 -1.67 -21.06 14.13
CA PRO A 422 -0.31 -21.62 14.10
C PRO A 422 0.76 -20.53 14.30
N GLY A 423 1.96 -20.98 14.66
CA GLY A 423 3.22 -20.25 14.46
C GLY A 423 3.69 -19.37 15.59
N GLY A 424 2.92 -19.20 16.66
CA GLY A 424 3.42 -18.30 17.71
C GLY A 424 2.60 -18.34 18.99
N PRO A 425 2.88 -17.42 19.91
CA PRO A 425 2.11 -17.33 21.13
C PRO A 425 0.65 -16.84 20.93
N LEU A 426 0.32 -16.20 19.80
CA LEU A 426 -1.05 -15.82 19.48
C LEU A 426 -1.87 -17.06 19.14
N LEU A 427 -2.80 -17.43 20.02
CA LEU A 427 -3.62 -18.63 19.89
C LEU A 427 -4.94 -18.37 19.17
N LYS A 428 -5.60 -17.26 19.45
CA LYS A 428 -6.90 -16.90 18.86
C LYS A 428 -7.21 -15.42 19.00
N THR A 429 -8.16 -14.97 18.20
CA THR A 429 -8.81 -13.65 18.32
C THR A 429 -10.33 -13.84 18.33
N ASP A 430 -11.08 -12.91 18.88
CA ASP A 430 -12.55 -12.93 18.91
C ASP A 430 -13.18 -12.21 17.71
N THR A 431 -12.37 -11.56 16.88
CA THR A 431 -12.83 -10.87 15.66
C THR A 431 -11.74 -10.87 14.60
N THR A 432 -12.09 -10.40 13.39
CA THR A 432 -11.14 -10.16 12.29
C THR A 432 -10.14 -9.08 12.67
N CYS A 433 -8.88 -9.22 12.31
CA CYS A 433 -7.87 -8.20 12.58
C CYS A 433 -6.58 -8.45 11.80
N LEU A 434 -5.67 -7.50 11.87
CA LEU A 434 -4.26 -7.63 11.53
C LEU A 434 -3.48 -7.75 12.84
N ALA A 435 -2.51 -8.67 12.91
CA ALA A 435 -1.63 -8.77 14.07
C ALA A 435 -0.20 -9.13 13.66
N MET A 436 0.77 -8.71 14.47
CA MET A 436 2.16 -9.14 14.37
C MET A 436 2.71 -9.43 15.76
N VAL A 437 3.42 -10.55 15.88
CA VAL A 437 4.15 -10.94 17.08
C VAL A 437 5.62 -11.07 16.73
N ARG A 438 6.46 -10.25 17.36
CA ARG A 438 7.91 -10.33 17.24
C ARG A 438 8.51 -10.77 18.56
N MET A 439 9.22 -11.89 18.55
CA MET A 439 9.99 -12.35 19.72
C MET A 439 11.29 -11.56 19.81
N VAL A 440 11.41 -10.75 20.86
CA VAL A 440 12.65 -9.99 21.15
C VAL A 440 13.65 -10.89 21.90
N SER A 441 13.13 -11.77 22.78
CA SER A 441 13.86 -12.82 23.47
C SER A 441 12.91 -13.93 23.88
N ALA A 442 13.40 -15.00 24.53
CA ALA A 442 12.55 -16.06 25.07
C ALA A 442 11.51 -15.56 26.11
N LYS A 443 11.76 -14.38 26.71
CA LYS A 443 10.92 -13.79 27.77
C LYS A 443 10.30 -12.46 27.40
N LYS A 444 10.59 -11.92 26.20
CA LYS A 444 10.11 -10.61 25.78
C LYS A 444 9.59 -10.66 24.35
N MET A 445 8.41 -10.11 24.12
CA MET A 445 7.83 -9.98 22.79
C MET A 445 7.17 -8.62 22.60
N LEU A 446 7.08 -8.22 21.33
CA LEU A 446 6.30 -7.08 20.85
C LEU A 446 5.07 -7.62 20.13
N LEU A 447 3.88 -7.28 20.62
CA LEU A 447 2.60 -7.57 19.98
C LEU A 447 2.04 -6.27 19.39
N THR A 448 1.58 -6.35 18.16
CA THR A 448 0.88 -5.24 17.49
C THR A 448 -0.44 -5.77 16.94
N VAL A 449 -1.51 -5.00 17.13
CA VAL A 449 -2.86 -5.33 16.64
C VAL A 449 -3.45 -4.10 15.95
N ALA A 450 -4.16 -4.32 14.85
CA ALA A 450 -4.94 -3.30 14.15
C ALA A 450 -6.25 -3.90 13.61
N GLN A 451 -7.32 -3.10 13.61
CA GLN A 451 -8.57 -3.43 12.95
C GLN A 451 -8.66 -2.57 11.67
N PRO A 452 -8.63 -3.18 10.47
CA PRO A 452 -8.62 -2.42 9.22
C PRO A 452 -9.98 -1.83 8.83
N ASP A 453 -11.08 -2.32 9.40
CA ASP A 453 -12.39 -1.69 9.24
C ASP A 453 -12.40 -0.35 10.01
N LEU A 454 -12.60 0.73 9.29
CA LEU A 454 -12.69 2.08 9.88
C LEU A 454 -13.99 2.30 10.66
N ALA A 455 -14.99 1.43 10.51
CA ALA A 455 -16.27 1.50 11.19
C ALA A 455 -16.93 2.90 11.14
N LEU A 456 -16.86 3.54 9.96
CA LEU A 456 -17.50 4.86 9.74
C LEU A 456 -19.01 4.73 9.57
N TYR A 457 -19.47 3.52 9.32
CA TYR A 457 -20.85 3.21 9.02
C TYR A 457 -21.70 3.12 10.29
N ARG A 458 -22.88 3.75 10.26
CA ARG A 458 -23.81 3.75 11.39
C ARG A 458 -25.20 3.41 10.89
N GLY A 459 -25.63 2.19 11.16
CA GLY A 459 -26.97 1.74 10.79
C GLY A 459 -26.99 0.80 9.57
N PRO A 460 -28.12 0.66 8.89
CA PRO A 460 -28.27 -0.21 7.72
C PRO A 460 -27.37 0.27 6.56
N SER A 461 -27.03 -0.64 5.66
CA SER A 461 -26.22 -0.32 4.48
C SER A 461 -26.82 0.85 3.69
N ASP A 462 -25.97 1.81 3.27
CA ASP A 462 -26.36 2.88 2.37
C ASP A 462 -26.25 2.45 0.89
N ASP A 463 -25.85 1.21 0.65
CA ASP A 463 -25.84 0.65 -0.70
C ASP A 463 -27.29 0.52 -1.21
N VAL A 464 -27.49 0.99 -2.43
CA VAL A 464 -28.76 0.90 -3.14
C VAL A 464 -28.62 -0.16 -4.21
N TYR A 465 -29.65 -0.99 -4.37
CA TYR A 465 -29.68 -2.07 -5.37
C TYR A 465 -30.82 -1.83 -6.36
N LYS A 466 -30.52 -2.05 -7.63
CA LYS A 466 -31.48 -2.06 -8.72
C LYS A 466 -31.29 -3.34 -9.53
N ASP A 467 -32.37 -4.09 -9.73
CA ASP A 467 -32.34 -5.38 -10.44
C ASP A 467 -31.29 -6.37 -9.87
N GLY A 468 -31.13 -6.38 -8.54
CA GLY A 468 -30.18 -7.22 -7.83
C GLY A 468 -28.72 -6.78 -7.92
N LYS A 469 -28.41 -5.66 -8.60
CA LYS A 469 -27.07 -5.10 -8.73
C LYS A 469 -26.92 -3.84 -7.89
N ARG A 470 -25.76 -3.68 -7.26
CA ARG A 470 -25.42 -2.50 -6.48
C ARG A 470 -25.23 -1.29 -7.42
N VAL A 471 -25.93 -0.21 -7.09
CA VAL A 471 -25.93 1.04 -7.83
C VAL A 471 -24.68 1.85 -7.48
N GLU A 472 -24.07 2.47 -8.49
CA GLU A 472 -22.98 3.40 -8.28
C GLU A 472 -23.49 4.68 -7.59
N ARG A 473 -22.76 5.10 -6.55
CA ARG A 473 -23.07 6.32 -5.80
C ARG A 473 -21.82 7.17 -5.64
N SER A 474 -21.99 8.46 -5.87
CA SER A 474 -20.93 9.44 -5.62
C SER A 474 -20.52 9.46 -4.13
N VAL A 475 -19.26 9.74 -3.86
CA VAL A 475 -18.74 9.99 -2.52
C VAL A 475 -19.50 11.12 -1.80
N TYR A 476 -19.96 12.11 -2.54
CA TYR A 476 -20.71 13.25 -2.00
C TYR A 476 -22.09 12.87 -1.47
N SER A 477 -22.66 11.76 -1.91
CA SER A 477 -23.94 11.21 -1.43
C SER A 477 -23.79 10.22 -0.26
N ARG A 478 -22.56 9.91 0.17
CA ARG A 478 -22.30 8.94 1.24
C ARG A 478 -22.38 9.61 2.61
N PRO A 479 -23.34 9.25 3.48
CA PRO A 479 -23.51 9.90 4.78
C PRO A 479 -22.34 9.65 5.74
N TRP A 480 -21.70 8.48 5.66
CA TRP A 480 -20.61 8.07 6.54
C TRP A 480 -19.33 8.91 6.41
N ARG A 481 -19.12 9.64 5.33
CA ARG A 481 -17.89 10.43 5.08
C ARG A 481 -17.59 11.48 6.16
N HIS A 482 -18.60 11.86 6.92
CA HIS A 482 -18.49 12.83 8.04
C HIS A 482 -18.50 12.17 9.41
N ASN A 483 -18.62 10.84 9.48
CA ASN A 483 -18.62 10.13 10.73
C ASN A 483 -17.19 9.90 11.23
N PRO A 484 -16.93 10.08 12.53
CA PRO A 484 -15.70 9.55 13.13
C PRO A 484 -15.73 8.01 13.15
N SER A 485 -14.56 7.40 13.11
CA SER A 485 -14.41 5.97 13.32
C SER A 485 -14.99 5.55 14.68
N LEU A 486 -15.65 4.40 14.71
CA LEU A 486 -16.08 3.78 15.96
C LEU A 486 -14.96 2.91 16.54
N GLU A 487 -15.01 2.71 17.85
CA GLU A 487 -14.13 1.78 18.53
C GLU A 487 -14.60 0.35 18.29
N ILE A 488 -13.64 -0.52 17.92
CA ILE A 488 -13.86 -1.96 17.75
C ILE A 488 -12.94 -2.69 18.74
N PRO A 489 -13.46 -3.32 19.78
CA PRO A 489 -12.63 -4.13 20.66
C PRO A 489 -12.17 -5.40 19.93
N VAL A 490 -10.88 -5.70 20.05
CA VAL A 490 -10.23 -6.91 19.53
C VAL A 490 -9.59 -7.62 20.71
N ARG A 491 -10.06 -8.80 21.05
CA ARG A 491 -9.46 -9.63 22.09
C ARG A 491 -8.53 -10.66 21.48
N VAL A 492 -7.29 -10.68 21.95
CA VAL A 492 -6.28 -11.66 21.56
C VAL A 492 -5.91 -12.52 22.75
N THR A 493 -5.84 -13.82 22.55
CA THR A 493 -5.41 -14.78 23.58
C THR A 493 -4.03 -15.33 23.21
N LEU A 494 -3.11 -15.18 24.13
CA LEU A 494 -1.71 -15.59 24.00
C LEU A 494 -1.41 -16.84 24.84
N LEU A 495 -0.55 -17.70 24.35
CA LEU A 495 -0.01 -18.84 25.10
C LEU A 495 0.99 -18.34 26.17
N GLY A 496 0.75 -18.72 27.41
CA GLY A 496 1.58 -18.41 28.56
C GLY A 496 1.11 -17.18 29.33
N LYS A 497 1.76 -16.96 30.46
CA LYS A 497 1.53 -15.81 31.34
C LYS A 497 2.45 -14.66 30.88
N TRP A 498 1.86 -13.55 30.48
CA TRP A 498 2.56 -12.36 30.00
C TRP A 498 2.13 -11.13 30.77
N ASN A 499 3.09 -10.36 31.25
CA ASN A 499 2.88 -9.09 31.94
C ASN A 499 3.14 -7.94 30.97
N PHE A 500 2.42 -6.85 31.11
CA PHE A 500 2.58 -5.63 30.32
C PHE A 500 2.02 -4.42 31.04
N GLU A 501 2.42 -3.24 30.62
CA GLU A 501 1.81 -1.98 31.04
C GLU A 501 0.61 -1.67 30.14
N GLY A 502 -0.58 -1.68 30.71
CA GLY A 502 -1.84 -1.37 30.03
C GLY A 502 -2.08 0.14 29.97
N ASN A 503 -3.06 0.53 29.15
CA ASN A 503 -3.57 1.89 29.06
C ASN A 503 -5.06 1.87 28.69
N GLU A 504 -5.65 3.04 28.36
CA GLU A 504 -7.08 3.13 28.01
C GLU A 504 -7.45 2.26 26.80
N ALA A 505 -6.54 2.09 25.83
CA ALA A 505 -6.75 1.32 24.60
C ALA A 505 -6.28 -0.15 24.70
N ILE A 506 -5.46 -0.52 25.69
CA ILE A 506 -4.89 -1.88 25.82
C ILE A 506 -5.08 -2.36 27.24
N LYS A 507 -5.94 -3.38 27.44
CA LYS A 507 -6.39 -3.82 28.76
C LYS A 507 -6.19 -5.32 28.95
N LEU A 508 -5.79 -5.72 30.14
CA LEU A 508 -5.81 -7.13 30.54
C LEU A 508 -7.26 -7.55 30.79
N VAL A 509 -7.70 -8.61 30.11
CA VAL A 509 -9.04 -9.20 30.29
C VAL A 509 -8.96 -10.39 31.24
N GLU A 510 -8.02 -11.31 30.98
CA GLU A 510 -7.85 -12.52 31.76
C GLU A 510 -6.40 -12.98 31.72
N GLN A 511 -5.91 -13.49 32.83
CA GLN A 511 -4.57 -14.07 32.89
C GLN A 511 -4.60 -15.33 33.74
N THR A 512 -4.08 -16.41 33.19
CA THR A 512 -3.86 -17.69 33.87
C THR A 512 -2.39 -18.08 33.76
N ASN A 513 -1.99 -19.20 34.38
CA ASN A 513 -0.65 -19.73 34.18
C ASN A 513 -0.38 -20.22 32.73
N LYS A 514 -1.46 -20.46 31.95
CA LYS A 514 -1.37 -21.01 30.59
C LYS A 514 -1.67 -19.98 29.50
N THR A 515 -2.41 -18.93 29.80
CA THR A 515 -2.90 -17.97 28.81
C THR A 515 -2.97 -16.56 29.36
N THR A 516 -2.83 -15.59 28.48
CA THR A 516 -3.09 -14.17 28.74
C THR A 516 -4.00 -13.63 27.64
N THR A 517 -5.14 -13.05 28.01
CA THR A 517 -6.10 -12.43 27.08
C THR A 517 -6.05 -10.91 27.25
N ILE A 518 -5.80 -10.22 26.14
CA ILE A 518 -5.65 -8.76 26.08
C ILE A 518 -6.70 -8.21 25.13
N GLU A 519 -7.38 -7.15 25.52
CA GLU A 519 -8.29 -6.39 24.68
C GLU A 519 -7.59 -5.14 24.15
N PHE A 520 -7.69 -4.94 22.83
CA PHE A 520 -7.29 -3.74 22.12
C PHE A 520 -8.54 -2.99 21.66
N VAL A 521 -8.74 -1.76 22.11
CA VAL A 521 -9.81 -0.89 21.63
C VAL A 521 -9.33 -0.20 20.36
N CYS A 522 -9.48 -0.90 19.23
CA CYS A 522 -9.01 -0.45 17.93
C CYS A 522 -9.91 0.64 17.37
N LYS A 523 -9.29 1.66 16.75
CA LYS A 523 -9.98 2.81 16.15
C LYS A 523 -9.14 3.39 15.02
N ASP A 524 -9.80 4.00 14.03
CA ASP A 524 -9.15 4.68 12.88
C ASP A 524 -8.20 3.78 12.07
N GLY A 525 -8.30 2.45 12.20
CA GLY A 525 -7.37 1.51 11.59
C GLY A 525 -5.93 1.65 12.10
N LEU A 526 -5.71 2.28 13.26
CA LEU A 526 -4.39 2.50 13.85
C LEU A 526 -3.78 1.20 14.38
N SER A 527 -2.46 1.17 14.45
CA SER A 527 -1.68 0.06 14.99
C SER A 527 -1.40 0.27 16.47
N PHE A 528 -1.86 -0.65 17.31
CA PHE A 528 -1.68 -0.62 18.76
C PHE A 528 -0.53 -1.57 19.14
N ASN A 529 0.52 -1.02 19.74
CA ASN A 529 1.74 -1.76 20.09
C ASN A 529 1.85 -1.94 21.60
N VAL A 530 2.17 -3.16 22.05
CA VAL A 530 2.45 -3.46 23.46
C VAL A 530 3.64 -4.40 23.59
N GLU A 531 4.54 -4.07 24.50
CA GLU A 531 5.63 -4.96 24.91
C GLU A 531 5.16 -5.85 26.06
N LEU A 532 5.48 -7.13 25.96
CA LEU A 532 5.07 -8.14 26.94
C LEU A 532 6.31 -8.89 27.46
N GLU A 533 6.30 -9.17 28.77
CA GLU A 533 7.39 -9.87 29.46
C GLU A 533 6.83 -11.03 30.32
N LYS A 534 7.60 -12.15 30.39
CA LYS A 534 7.30 -13.31 31.26
C LYS A 534 7.87 -13.13 32.65
#